data_421c9a3f00f10189089494e0185b8cc6
#
_entry.id   421c9a3f00f10189089494e0185b8cc6
#
_cell.length_a   1.000
_cell.length_b   1.000
_cell.length_c   1.000
_cell.angle_alpha   90.00
_cell.angle_beta   90.00
_cell.angle_gamma   90.00
#
_symmetry.space_group_name_H-M   'P 1'
#
loop_
_entity.id
_entity.type
_entity.pdbx_description
1 polymer ?
#
loop_
_entity_poly.entity_id
_entity_poly.type
_entity_poly.pdbx_seq_one_letter_code
_entity_poly.pdbx_strand_id
1 'polypeptide(L)'
;MSDASSAHANASSEHTGRTQGTLAIAAAVMLGIAAVLTAWSAYRASLTSDLVLKNYSEQQAATALANDAYIRSGQERQQELTLFVNAALEANKEDSSAALFDYLTKGIMGDELYAAFKWWQEEPEKTTPATPFVPENPKFKNLLSEQLLAEGQAKDAEADELRVAAEKADADSDRFDLANVFFAVVLFVAGLTTIVQRRSIQYAFLGLSAVGLLAGFIVLATTSGAFALG
;
A
#
# COMPACT_ATOMS: atom_id res chain seq x y z
N MET A 1 28.05 -54.72 -55.37
CA MET A 1 28.60 -53.74 -54.40
C MET A 1 27.67 -52.49 -54.28
N SER A 2 26.37 -52.65 -54.35
CA SER A 2 25.45 -51.49 -54.38
C SER A 2 24.51 -51.33 -53.17
N ASP A 3 24.40 -52.33 -52.29
CA ASP A 3 23.44 -52.34 -51.19
C ASP A 3 23.89 -51.71 -49.89
N ALA A 4 25.18 -51.51 -49.66
CA ALA A 4 25.69 -50.90 -48.42
C ALA A 4 25.54 -49.34 -48.37
N SER A 5 25.45 -48.72 -49.56
CA SER A 5 25.35 -47.25 -49.66
C SER A 5 23.92 -46.73 -49.37
N SER A 6 22.92 -47.51 -49.72
CA SER A 6 21.51 -47.15 -49.51
C SER A 6 21.07 -47.32 -48.05
N ALA A 7 21.62 -48.27 -47.28
CA ALA A 7 21.34 -48.49 -45.87
C ALA A 7 21.90 -47.35 -44.99
N HIS A 8 23.07 -46.82 -45.30
CA HIS A 8 23.65 -45.66 -44.58
C HIS A 8 22.91 -44.35 -44.84
N ALA A 9 22.36 -44.13 -46.03
CA ALA A 9 21.59 -42.94 -46.38
C ALA A 9 20.22 -42.94 -45.66
N ASN A 10 19.54 -44.09 -45.53
CA ASN A 10 18.28 -44.23 -44.81
C ASN A 10 18.43 -44.04 -43.28
N ALA A 11 19.48 -44.61 -42.69
CA ALA A 11 19.72 -44.44 -41.24
C ALA A 11 20.04 -42.97 -40.86
N SER A 12 20.71 -42.24 -41.75
CA SER A 12 21.01 -40.81 -41.52
C SER A 12 19.79 -39.93 -41.67
N SER A 13 18.84 -40.25 -42.54
CA SER A 13 17.62 -39.48 -42.75
C SER A 13 16.57 -39.73 -41.62
N GLU A 14 16.48 -40.93 -41.07
CA GLU A 14 15.64 -41.24 -39.93
C GLU A 14 16.09 -40.57 -38.62
N HIS A 15 17.42 -40.53 -38.39
CA HIS A 15 17.99 -39.83 -37.24
C HIS A 15 17.77 -38.32 -37.31
N THR A 16 17.82 -37.72 -38.52
CA THR A 16 17.62 -36.29 -38.75
C THR A 16 16.14 -35.90 -38.54
N GLY A 17 15.18 -36.68 -38.97
CA GLY A 17 13.76 -36.44 -38.82
C GLY A 17 13.32 -36.55 -37.35
N ARG A 18 13.84 -37.52 -36.61
CA ARG A 18 13.50 -37.78 -35.20
C ARG A 18 13.98 -36.67 -34.26
N THR A 19 15.15 -36.09 -34.49
CA THR A 19 15.69 -34.96 -33.69
C THR A 19 15.03 -33.63 -34.02
N GLN A 20 14.52 -33.41 -35.24
CA GLN A 20 13.70 -32.24 -35.55
C GLN A 20 12.33 -32.26 -34.86
N GLY A 21 11.72 -33.44 -34.76
CA GLY A 21 10.48 -33.62 -34.02
C GLY A 21 10.60 -33.33 -32.53
N THR A 22 11.70 -33.75 -31.90
CA THR A 22 11.93 -33.51 -30.46
C THR A 22 12.16 -32.04 -30.12
N LEU A 23 12.88 -31.28 -30.97
CA LEU A 23 13.08 -29.85 -30.78
C LEU A 23 11.78 -29.05 -30.94
N ALA A 24 10.96 -29.43 -31.93
CA ALA A 24 9.65 -28.81 -32.13
C ALA A 24 8.70 -29.06 -30.93
N ILE A 25 8.71 -30.30 -30.39
CA ILE A 25 7.94 -30.63 -29.20
C ILE A 25 8.44 -29.83 -27.97
N ALA A 26 9.74 -29.74 -27.76
CA ALA A 26 10.32 -28.97 -26.67
C ALA A 26 9.93 -27.47 -26.79
N ALA A 27 10.01 -26.88 -27.97
CA ALA A 27 9.57 -25.51 -28.20
C ALA A 27 8.07 -25.32 -27.92
N ALA A 28 7.23 -26.27 -28.36
CA ALA A 28 5.79 -26.22 -28.12
C ALA A 28 5.43 -26.32 -26.64
N VAL A 29 6.13 -27.17 -25.87
CA VAL A 29 5.95 -27.29 -24.41
C VAL A 29 6.37 -25.99 -23.73
N MET A 30 7.51 -25.41 -24.10
CA MET A 30 7.97 -24.12 -23.52
C MET A 30 6.99 -22.99 -23.84
N LEU A 31 6.45 -22.93 -25.06
CA LEU A 31 5.41 -21.96 -25.44
C LEU A 31 4.16 -22.13 -24.59
N GLY A 32 3.71 -23.38 -24.38
CA GLY A 32 2.55 -23.67 -23.54
C GLY A 32 2.74 -23.24 -22.08
N ILE A 33 3.90 -23.57 -21.49
CA ILE A 33 4.23 -23.17 -20.12
C ILE A 33 4.31 -21.63 -20.02
N ALA A 34 5.05 -20.99 -20.94
CA ALA A 34 5.18 -19.54 -20.94
C ALA A 34 3.80 -18.83 -21.08
N ALA A 35 2.92 -19.34 -21.93
CA ALA A 35 1.56 -18.80 -22.10
C ALA A 35 0.73 -18.88 -20.80
N VAL A 36 0.78 -20.05 -20.13
CA VAL A 36 0.07 -20.22 -18.85
C VAL A 36 0.63 -19.30 -17.76
N LEU A 37 1.96 -19.19 -17.66
CA LEU A 37 2.61 -18.31 -16.68
C LEU A 37 2.35 -16.84 -16.99
N THR A 38 2.30 -16.44 -18.26
CA THR A 38 1.90 -15.09 -18.66
C THR A 38 0.47 -14.77 -18.21
N ALA A 39 -0.48 -15.67 -18.50
CA ALA A 39 -1.88 -15.49 -18.11
C ALA A 39 -2.03 -15.41 -16.58
N TRP A 40 -1.34 -16.27 -15.85
CA TRP A 40 -1.35 -16.26 -14.38
C TRP A 40 -0.75 -14.98 -13.82
N SER A 41 0.42 -14.57 -14.31
CA SER A 41 1.09 -13.32 -13.87
C SER A 41 0.25 -12.10 -14.17
N ALA A 42 -0.38 -12.00 -15.36
CA ALA A 42 -1.28 -10.92 -15.72
C ALA A 42 -2.53 -10.86 -14.80
N TYR A 43 -3.09 -12.01 -14.50
CA TYR A 43 -4.21 -12.10 -13.55
C TYR A 43 -3.80 -11.60 -12.15
N ARG A 44 -2.63 -12.01 -11.66
CA ARG A 44 -2.11 -11.57 -10.36
C ARG A 44 -1.80 -10.06 -10.36
N ALA A 45 -1.20 -9.54 -11.42
CA ALA A 45 -0.96 -8.10 -11.58
C ALA A 45 -2.27 -7.30 -11.48
N SER A 46 -3.33 -7.75 -12.16
CA SER A 46 -4.66 -7.10 -12.08
C SER A 46 -5.22 -7.09 -10.66
N LEU A 47 -5.20 -8.23 -9.96
CA LEU A 47 -5.68 -8.29 -8.57
C LEU A 47 -4.87 -7.39 -7.62
N THR A 48 -3.56 -7.31 -7.84
CA THR A 48 -2.69 -6.47 -7.02
C THR A 48 -2.92 -4.99 -7.31
N SER A 49 -3.13 -4.62 -8.58
CA SER A 49 -3.50 -3.25 -8.98
C SER A 49 -4.83 -2.81 -8.37
N ASP A 50 -5.82 -3.71 -8.27
CA ASP A 50 -7.08 -3.42 -7.59
C ASP A 50 -6.87 -3.13 -6.09
N LEU A 51 -5.95 -3.85 -5.43
CA LEU A 51 -5.57 -3.58 -4.04
C LEU A 51 -4.86 -2.22 -3.90
N VAL A 52 -4.01 -1.84 -4.85
CA VAL A 52 -3.39 -0.51 -4.89
C VAL A 52 -4.45 0.59 -4.90
N LEU A 53 -5.39 0.50 -5.85
CA LEU A 53 -6.47 1.48 -5.99
C LEU A 53 -7.34 1.55 -4.73
N LYS A 54 -7.69 0.40 -4.16
CA LYS A 54 -8.48 0.31 -2.93
C LYS A 54 -7.75 1.01 -1.77
N ASN A 55 -6.50 0.62 -1.51
CA ASN A 55 -5.73 1.18 -0.40
C ASN A 55 -5.49 2.69 -0.54
N TYR A 56 -5.21 3.20 -1.75
CA TYR A 56 -5.10 4.65 -1.97
C TYR A 56 -6.44 5.38 -1.78
N SER A 57 -7.56 4.76 -2.19
CA SER A 57 -8.88 5.35 -1.96
C SER A 57 -9.23 5.43 -0.47
N GLU A 58 -8.95 4.36 0.28
CA GLU A 58 -9.16 4.33 1.73
C GLU A 58 -8.19 5.29 2.46
N GLN A 59 -6.94 5.38 2.01
CA GLN A 59 -5.96 6.34 2.52
C GLN A 59 -6.43 7.78 2.33
N GLN A 60 -6.97 8.13 1.16
CA GLN A 60 -7.51 9.47 0.91
C GLN A 60 -8.71 9.77 1.83
N ALA A 61 -9.59 8.80 2.04
CA ALA A 61 -10.73 8.94 2.96
C ALA A 61 -10.25 9.15 4.41
N ALA A 62 -9.29 8.36 4.88
CA ALA A 62 -8.70 8.51 6.21
C ALA A 62 -8.02 9.87 6.38
N THR A 63 -7.25 10.34 5.39
CA THR A 63 -6.63 11.67 5.37
C THR A 63 -7.68 12.78 5.44
N ALA A 64 -8.79 12.65 4.72
CA ALA A 64 -9.88 13.64 4.77
C ALA A 64 -10.52 13.70 6.17
N LEU A 65 -10.74 12.56 6.81
CA LEU A 65 -11.26 12.48 8.19
C LEU A 65 -10.26 13.05 9.20
N ALA A 66 -8.97 12.78 9.04
CA ALA A 66 -7.92 13.37 9.88
C ALA A 66 -7.93 14.89 9.79
N ASN A 67 -7.97 15.44 8.57
CA ASN A 67 -8.02 16.88 8.33
C ASN A 67 -9.28 17.53 8.93
N ASP A 68 -10.46 16.90 8.79
CA ASP A 68 -11.69 17.39 9.43
C ASP A 68 -11.56 17.43 10.95
N ALA A 69 -11.02 16.36 11.55
CA ALA A 69 -10.81 16.29 13.00
C ALA A 69 -9.80 17.37 13.47
N TYR A 70 -8.71 17.63 12.74
CA TYR A 70 -7.77 18.70 13.06
C TYR A 70 -8.39 20.09 12.96
N ILE A 71 -9.19 20.35 11.92
CA ILE A 71 -9.89 21.63 11.77
C ILE A 71 -10.87 21.84 12.92
N ARG A 72 -11.67 20.83 13.25
CA ARG A 72 -12.62 20.89 14.37
C ARG A 72 -11.90 21.04 15.71
N SER A 73 -10.80 20.31 15.93
CA SER A 73 -9.96 20.49 17.12
C SER A 73 -9.48 21.93 17.28
N GLY A 74 -9.00 22.55 16.18
CA GLY A 74 -8.58 23.95 16.20
C GLY A 74 -9.70 24.93 16.49
N GLN A 75 -10.91 24.70 15.95
CA GLN A 75 -12.09 25.51 16.22
C GLN A 75 -12.55 25.40 17.67
N GLU A 76 -12.64 24.16 18.19
CA GLU A 76 -12.99 23.91 19.59
C GLU A 76 -11.95 24.52 20.55
N ARG A 77 -10.68 24.39 20.24
CA ARG A 77 -9.62 25.02 21.03
C ARG A 77 -9.78 26.54 21.10
N GLN A 78 -10.17 27.18 20.01
CA GLN A 78 -10.39 28.60 19.98
C GLN A 78 -11.62 29.02 20.80
N GLN A 79 -12.68 28.24 20.77
CA GLN A 79 -13.86 28.45 21.61
C GLN A 79 -13.53 28.25 23.10
N GLU A 80 -12.86 27.15 23.46
CA GLU A 80 -12.41 26.87 24.82
C GLU A 80 -11.53 28.01 25.38
N LEU A 81 -10.56 28.50 24.56
CA LEU A 81 -9.70 29.61 24.94
C LEU A 81 -10.51 30.90 25.15
N THR A 82 -11.47 31.20 24.28
CA THR A 82 -12.32 32.41 24.39
C THR A 82 -13.17 32.36 25.66
N LEU A 83 -13.79 31.21 25.98
CA LEU A 83 -14.57 31.02 27.18
C LEU A 83 -13.71 31.14 28.43
N PHE A 84 -12.53 30.52 28.42
CA PHE A 84 -11.56 30.63 29.51
C PHE A 84 -11.15 32.08 29.77
N VAL A 85 -10.75 32.84 28.74
CA VAL A 85 -10.30 34.22 28.86
C VAL A 85 -11.44 35.09 29.42
N ASN A 86 -12.68 34.94 28.90
CA ASN A 86 -13.81 35.70 29.38
C ASN A 86 -14.12 35.40 30.84
N ALA A 87 -14.10 34.14 31.26
CA ALA A 87 -14.33 33.76 32.65
C ALA A 87 -13.20 34.27 33.57
N ALA A 88 -11.96 34.16 33.13
CA ALA A 88 -10.79 34.64 33.88
C ALA A 88 -10.78 36.16 34.04
N LEU A 89 -11.18 36.92 33.01
CA LEU A 89 -11.32 38.35 33.04
C LEU A 89 -12.42 38.76 33.98
N GLU A 90 -13.62 38.10 33.93
CA GLU A 90 -14.72 38.39 34.82
C GLU A 90 -14.37 38.10 36.28
N ALA A 91 -13.66 36.99 36.55
CA ALA A 91 -13.22 36.63 37.89
C ALA A 91 -12.27 37.66 38.54
N ASN A 92 -11.53 38.44 37.71
CA ASN A 92 -10.53 39.41 38.19
C ASN A 92 -11.00 40.88 38.12
N LYS A 93 -12.24 41.16 37.75
CA LYS A 93 -12.81 42.52 37.78
C LYS A 93 -13.12 42.96 39.18
N GLU A 94 -12.88 44.23 39.51
CA GLU A 94 -13.26 44.85 40.76
C GLU A 94 -14.80 44.82 40.98
N ASP A 95 -15.56 45.04 39.89
CA ASP A 95 -17.02 44.99 39.85
C ASP A 95 -17.53 43.71 39.18
N SER A 96 -16.98 42.53 39.57
CA SER A 96 -17.37 41.26 38.95
C SER A 96 -18.85 40.91 39.24
N SER A 97 -19.56 40.48 38.19
CA SER A 97 -20.92 39.99 38.32
C SER A 97 -20.93 38.49 38.58
N ALA A 98 -21.27 38.08 39.78
CA ALA A 98 -21.40 36.65 40.12
C ALA A 98 -22.37 35.93 39.20
N ALA A 99 -23.45 36.59 38.75
CA ALA A 99 -24.39 36.02 37.79
C ALA A 99 -23.79 35.80 36.40
N LEU A 100 -22.96 36.74 35.93
CA LEU A 100 -22.28 36.62 34.66
C LEU A 100 -21.18 35.53 34.74
N PHE A 101 -20.42 35.52 35.81
CA PHE A 101 -19.40 34.48 36.04
C PHE A 101 -20.02 33.07 36.09
N ASP A 102 -21.10 32.90 36.83
CA ASP A 102 -21.85 31.63 36.86
C ASP A 102 -22.41 31.25 35.48
N TYR A 103 -22.90 32.22 34.71
CA TYR A 103 -23.39 31.99 33.37
C TYR A 103 -22.26 31.54 32.43
N LEU A 104 -21.10 32.19 32.48
CA LEU A 104 -19.93 31.81 31.66
C LEU A 104 -19.41 30.42 32.02
N THR A 105 -19.29 30.12 33.31
CA THR A 105 -18.64 28.90 33.78
C THR A 105 -19.57 27.69 33.87
N LYS A 106 -20.81 27.86 34.32
CA LYS A 106 -21.76 26.76 34.49
C LYS A 106 -22.83 26.71 33.40
N GLY A 107 -23.06 27.84 32.69
CA GLY A 107 -24.05 27.94 31.63
C GLY A 107 -23.53 27.66 30.22
N ILE A 108 -22.33 28.12 29.93
CA ILE A 108 -21.78 28.04 28.55
C ILE A 108 -20.57 27.08 28.44
N MET A 109 -19.70 27.05 29.45
CA MET A 109 -18.57 26.07 29.45
C MET A 109 -19.17 24.66 29.53
N GLY A 110 -18.68 23.77 28.67
CA GLY A 110 -18.96 22.35 28.85
C GLY A 110 -18.27 21.80 30.10
N ASP A 111 -18.78 20.67 30.60
CA ASP A 111 -18.34 20.08 31.87
C ASP A 111 -16.81 19.86 31.91
N GLU A 112 -16.21 19.47 30.82
CA GLU A 112 -14.78 19.17 30.74
C GLU A 112 -13.95 20.47 30.84
N LEU A 113 -14.30 21.51 30.11
CA LEU A 113 -13.66 22.82 30.20
C LEU A 113 -13.81 23.43 31.57
N TYR A 114 -15.02 23.34 32.17
CA TYR A 114 -15.28 23.81 33.54
C TYR A 114 -14.43 23.06 34.57
N ALA A 115 -14.29 21.74 34.41
CA ALA A 115 -13.42 20.94 35.29
C ALA A 115 -11.94 21.33 35.15
N ALA A 116 -11.48 21.60 33.91
CA ALA A 116 -10.13 22.09 33.67
C ALA A 116 -9.90 23.50 34.23
N PHE A 117 -10.86 24.39 34.06
CA PHE A 117 -10.86 25.74 34.63
C PHE A 117 -10.84 25.70 36.16
N LYS A 118 -11.67 24.86 36.80
CA LYS A 118 -11.73 24.71 38.24
C LYS A 118 -10.40 24.19 38.80
N TRP A 119 -9.82 23.19 38.19
CA TRP A 119 -8.44 22.74 38.54
C TRP A 119 -7.43 23.89 38.51
N TRP A 120 -7.44 24.68 37.44
CA TRP A 120 -6.57 25.85 37.31
C TRP A 120 -6.84 26.89 38.42
N GLN A 121 -8.06 27.09 38.85
CA GLN A 121 -8.42 28.02 39.90
C GLN A 121 -8.00 27.56 41.31
N GLU A 122 -8.12 26.26 41.58
CA GLU A 122 -7.90 25.64 42.90
C GLU A 122 -6.42 25.41 43.24
N GLU A 123 -5.55 25.37 42.25
CA GLU A 123 -4.14 25.16 42.49
C GLU A 123 -3.44 26.47 42.96
N PRO A 124 -2.89 26.55 44.13
CA PRO A 124 -2.36 27.82 44.74
C PRO A 124 -1.11 28.35 44.06
N GLU A 125 -0.32 27.52 43.37
CA GLU A 125 0.95 27.89 42.70
C GLU A 125 0.79 28.27 41.23
N LYS A 126 -0.40 28.58 40.82
CA LYS A 126 -0.88 28.69 39.44
C LYS A 126 -0.71 30.00 38.74
N THR A 127 0.13 30.78 39.19
CA THR A 127 0.65 31.84 38.32
C THR A 127 1.55 31.29 37.21
N THR A 128 1.90 30.01 37.30
CA THR A 128 2.62 29.26 36.27
C THR A 128 2.18 27.78 36.31
N PRO A 129 1.34 27.28 35.42
CA PRO A 129 0.96 27.84 34.11
C PRO A 129 -0.15 28.87 34.18
N ALA A 130 -0.08 29.87 33.31
CA ALA A 130 -1.09 30.93 33.21
C ALA A 130 -2.42 30.48 32.60
N THR A 131 -2.61 29.21 32.35
CA THR A 131 -3.73 28.64 31.59
C THR A 131 -4.02 27.18 32.02
N PRO A 132 -5.30 26.72 31.94
CA PRO A 132 -5.64 25.33 32.22
C PRO A 132 -5.26 24.37 31.09
N PHE A 133 -4.80 24.89 29.94
CA PHE A 133 -4.48 24.11 28.72
C PHE A 133 -3.04 23.60 28.73
N VAL A 134 -2.71 22.83 29.74
CA VAL A 134 -1.34 22.30 29.95
C VAL A 134 -1.39 20.81 30.31
N PRO A 135 -0.36 20.03 29.92
CA PRO A 135 -0.30 18.60 30.20
C PRO A 135 -0.37 18.23 31.69
N GLU A 136 0.03 19.15 32.57
CA GLU A 136 0.00 19.00 34.03
C GLU A 136 -1.43 18.99 34.58
N ASN A 137 -2.36 19.57 33.85
CA ASN A 137 -3.78 19.50 34.19
C ASN A 137 -4.33 18.10 33.86
N PRO A 138 -4.78 17.32 34.83
CA PRO A 138 -5.29 15.97 34.60
C PRO A 138 -6.58 15.96 33.77
N LYS A 139 -7.24 17.12 33.63
CA LYS A 139 -8.47 17.28 32.81
C LYS A 139 -8.18 17.73 31.37
N PHE A 140 -6.94 18.07 31.08
CA PHE A 140 -6.54 18.60 29.78
C PHE A 140 -6.90 17.65 28.63
N LYS A 141 -6.57 16.36 28.77
CA LYS A 141 -6.86 15.34 27.75
C LYS A 141 -8.36 15.07 27.52
N ASN A 142 -9.23 15.52 28.47
CA ASN A 142 -10.67 15.33 28.37
C ASN A 142 -11.33 16.49 27.60
N LEU A 143 -10.61 17.57 27.32
CA LEU A 143 -11.12 18.67 26.51
C LEU A 143 -11.52 18.17 25.12
N LEU A 144 -12.62 18.69 24.59
CA LEU A 144 -13.13 18.27 23.28
C LEU A 144 -12.12 18.52 22.19
N SER A 145 -11.38 19.63 22.25
CA SER A 145 -10.30 19.94 21.33
C SER A 145 -9.20 18.89 21.33
N GLU A 146 -8.82 18.35 22.50
CA GLU A 146 -7.79 17.32 22.63
C GLU A 146 -8.29 15.94 22.15
N GLN A 147 -9.55 15.62 22.40
CA GLN A 147 -10.16 14.39 21.89
C GLN A 147 -10.22 14.40 20.37
N LEU A 148 -10.62 15.51 19.76
CA LEU A 148 -10.62 15.68 18.30
C LEU A 148 -9.19 15.65 17.71
N LEU A 149 -8.21 16.22 18.42
CA LEU A 149 -6.81 16.13 18.04
C LEU A 149 -6.33 14.67 18.01
N ALA A 150 -6.66 13.91 19.05
CA ALA A 150 -6.31 12.50 19.15
C ALA A 150 -7.01 11.66 18.06
N GLU A 151 -8.28 11.97 17.73
CA GLU A 151 -9.00 11.35 16.62
C GLU A 151 -8.28 11.63 15.28
N GLY A 152 -7.89 12.89 15.03
CA GLY A 152 -7.14 13.28 13.84
C GLY A 152 -5.82 12.51 13.72
N GLN A 153 -5.06 12.41 14.81
CA GLN A 153 -3.80 11.65 14.85
C GLN A 153 -4.01 10.15 14.58
N ALA A 154 -5.09 9.57 15.11
CA ALA A 154 -5.41 8.16 14.86
C ALA A 154 -5.76 7.91 13.39
N LYS A 155 -6.52 8.82 12.76
CA LYS A 155 -6.87 8.74 11.33
C LYS A 155 -5.68 8.99 10.42
N ASP A 156 -4.75 9.84 10.83
CA ASP A 156 -3.50 10.08 10.09
C ASP A 156 -2.59 8.84 10.13
N ALA A 157 -2.48 8.19 11.28
CA ALA A 157 -1.77 6.92 11.40
C ALA A 157 -2.40 5.80 10.53
N GLU A 158 -3.74 5.70 10.51
CA GLU A 158 -4.47 4.78 9.62
C GLU A 158 -4.17 5.07 8.13
N ALA A 159 -4.14 6.35 7.75
CA ALA A 159 -3.79 6.76 6.39
C ALA A 159 -2.36 6.37 6.01
N ASP A 160 -1.41 6.50 6.92
CA ASP A 160 -0.02 6.09 6.70
C ASP A 160 0.11 4.57 6.53
N GLU A 161 -0.59 3.76 7.33
CA GLU A 161 -0.63 2.30 7.18
C GLU A 161 -1.19 1.89 5.81
N LEU A 162 -2.29 2.51 5.38
CA LEU A 162 -2.91 2.27 4.07
C LEU A 162 -1.99 2.68 2.91
N ARG A 163 -1.25 3.79 3.06
CA ARG A 163 -0.24 4.20 2.08
C ARG A 163 0.88 3.17 1.93
N VAL A 164 1.43 2.70 3.05
CA VAL A 164 2.46 1.66 3.03
C VAL A 164 1.95 0.35 2.41
N ALA A 165 0.70 -0.01 2.69
CA ALA A 165 0.07 -1.18 2.08
C ALA A 165 -0.13 -1.01 0.56
N ALA A 166 -0.50 0.20 0.11
CA ALA A 166 -0.62 0.54 -1.31
C ALA A 166 0.73 0.46 -2.02
N GLU A 167 1.77 1.09 -1.47
CA GLU A 167 3.14 1.08 -2.02
C GLU A 167 3.70 -0.35 -2.14
N LYS A 168 3.40 -1.20 -1.16
CA LYS A 168 3.79 -2.61 -1.22
C LYS A 168 3.06 -3.37 -2.31
N ALA A 169 1.75 -3.16 -2.44
CA ALA A 169 0.95 -3.78 -3.49
C ALA A 169 1.41 -3.29 -4.88
N ASP A 170 1.77 -2.03 -5.03
CA ASP A 170 2.29 -1.44 -6.26
C ASP A 170 3.62 -2.11 -6.67
N ALA A 171 4.55 -2.23 -5.74
CA ALA A 171 5.82 -2.93 -5.97
C ALA A 171 5.64 -4.42 -6.34
N ASP A 172 4.63 -5.09 -5.77
CA ASP A 172 4.31 -6.48 -6.14
C ASP A 172 3.65 -6.54 -7.54
N SER A 173 2.82 -5.57 -7.93
CA SER A 173 2.26 -5.43 -9.27
C SER A 173 3.35 -5.26 -10.33
N ASP A 174 4.30 -4.36 -10.10
CA ASP A 174 5.45 -4.13 -11.00
C ASP A 174 6.27 -5.40 -11.21
N ARG A 175 6.43 -6.22 -10.19
CA ARG A 175 7.12 -7.52 -10.31
C ARG A 175 6.36 -8.52 -11.16
N PHE A 176 5.04 -8.57 -11.06
CA PHE A 176 4.21 -9.40 -11.95
C PHE A 176 4.33 -8.94 -13.40
N ASP A 177 4.34 -7.64 -13.64
CA ASP A 177 4.52 -7.08 -14.98
C ASP A 177 5.92 -7.37 -15.53
N LEU A 178 6.95 -7.28 -14.71
CA LEU A 178 8.30 -7.69 -15.10
C LEU A 178 8.37 -9.18 -15.47
N ALA A 179 7.73 -10.06 -14.71
CA ALA A 179 7.63 -11.48 -15.05
C ALA A 179 6.91 -11.68 -16.41
N ASN A 180 5.85 -10.92 -16.69
CA ASN A 180 5.17 -10.93 -17.98
C ASN A 180 6.09 -10.56 -19.15
N VAL A 181 6.95 -9.56 -18.96
CA VAL A 181 7.95 -9.19 -19.99
C VAL A 181 8.90 -10.36 -20.29
N PHE A 182 9.41 -11.06 -19.26
CA PHE A 182 10.24 -12.24 -19.48
C PHE A 182 9.49 -13.34 -20.24
N PHE A 183 8.26 -13.65 -19.85
CA PHE A 183 7.47 -14.68 -20.53
C PHE A 183 7.11 -14.28 -21.97
N ALA A 184 6.85 -13.01 -22.25
CA ALA A 184 6.63 -12.51 -23.61
C ALA A 184 7.88 -12.70 -24.50
N VAL A 185 9.07 -12.42 -23.98
CA VAL A 185 10.34 -12.68 -24.67
C VAL A 185 10.51 -14.19 -24.92
N VAL A 186 10.20 -15.03 -23.95
CA VAL A 186 10.23 -16.50 -24.12
C VAL A 186 9.30 -16.96 -25.22
N LEU A 187 8.04 -16.45 -25.26
CA LEU A 187 7.07 -16.78 -26.30
C LEU A 187 7.59 -16.39 -27.68
N PHE A 188 8.20 -15.21 -27.81
CA PHE A 188 8.75 -14.75 -29.08
C PHE A 188 9.94 -15.62 -29.53
N VAL A 189 10.93 -15.84 -28.67
CA VAL A 189 12.15 -16.59 -29.00
C VAL A 189 11.86 -18.07 -29.23
N ALA A 190 11.00 -18.69 -28.41
CA ALA A 190 10.57 -20.07 -28.61
C ALA A 190 9.77 -20.22 -29.93
N GLY A 191 8.93 -19.22 -30.28
CA GLY A 191 8.24 -19.18 -31.57
C GLY A 191 9.19 -19.12 -32.77
N LEU A 192 10.26 -18.32 -32.69
CA LEU A 192 11.29 -18.27 -33.73
C LEU A 192 11.99 -19.60 -33.92
N THR A 193 12.13 -20.44 -32.88
CA THR A 193 12.73 -21.78 -32.99
C THR A 193 12.02 -22.66 -34.01
N THR A 194 10.73 -22.48 -34.21
CA THR A 194 9.91 -23.28 -35.14
C THR A 194 10.13 -22.91 -36.61
N ILE A 195 10.62 -21.69 -36.87
CA ILE A 195 10.79 -21.14 -38.22
C ILE A 195 12.22 -21.39 -38.72
N VAL A 196 13.21 -21.42 -37.82
CA VAL A 196 14.61 -21.52 -38.14
C VAL A 196 14.97 -22.98 -38.49
N GLN A 197 15.65 -23.20 -39.65
CA GLN A 197 16.05 -24.54 -40.11
C GLN A 197 17.41 -25.00 -39.59
N ARG A 198 18.29 -24.05 -39.17
CA ARG A 198 19.65 -24.36 -38.67
C ARG A 198 19.59 -24.85 -37.24
N ARG A 199 19.95 -26.10 -36.99
CA ARG A 199 19.94 -26.76 -35.69
C ARG A 199 20.72 -26.00 -34.62
N SER A 200 21.91 -25.46 -34.93
CA SER A 200 22.69 -24.69 -33.97
C SER A 200 21.93 -23.45 -33.46
N ILE A 201 21.18 -22.78 -34.32
CA ILE A 201 20.41 -21.60 -33.96
C ILE A 201 19.16 -22.02 -33.17
N GLN A 202 18.53 -23.17 -33.50
CA GLN A 202 17.40 -23.72 -32.74
C GLN A 202 17.80 -24.01 -31.28
N TYR A 203 18.96 -24.65 -31.07
CA TYR A 203 19.47 -24.89 -29.70
C TYR A 203 19.79 -23.59 -28.97
N ALA A 204 20.36 -22.59 -29.65
CA ALA A 204 20.60 -21.29 -29.03
C ALA A 204 19.30 -20.60 -28.60
N PHE A 205 18.28 -20.60 -29.45
CA PHE A 205 16.98 -20.02 -29.10
C PHE A 205 16.26 -20.80 -28.00
N LEU A 206 16.30 -22.13 -28.01
CA LEU A 206 15.73 -22.94 -26.92
C LEU A 206 16.47 -22.69 -25.61
N GLY A 207 17.78 -22.59 -25.61
CA GLY A 207 18.59 -22.24 -24.43
C GLY A 207 18.22 -20.86 -23.89
N LEU A 208 18.13 -19.86 -24.76
CA LEU A 208 17.73 -18.49 -24.37
C LEU A 208 16.31 -18.46 -23.82
N SER A 209 15.37 -19.19 -24.42
CA SER A 209 14.01 -19.33 -23.92
C SER A 209 13.96 -20.00 -22.53
N ALA A 210 14.78 -21.03 -22.32
CA ALA A 210 14.88 -21.69 -21.01
C ALA A 210 15.39 -20.75 -19.92
N VAL A 211 16.42 -19.95 -20.24
CA VAL A 211 16.95 -18.93 -19.32
C VAL A 211 15.92 -17.86 -19.03
N GLY A 212 15.21 -17.36 -20.04
CA GLY A 212 14.15 -16.38 -19.86
C GLY A 212 12.99 -16.92 -19.02
N LEU A 213 12.60 -18.17 -19.26
CA LEU A 213 11.54 -18.84 -18.46
C LEU A 213 11.93 -18.97 -16.98
N LEU A 214 13.17 -19.38 -16.72
CA LEU A 214 13.69 -19.46 -15.35
C LEU A 214 13.76 -18.09 -14.68
N ALA A 215 14.25 -17.07 -15.39
CA ALA A 215 14.31 -15.71 -14.86
C ALA A 215 12.91 -15.18 -14.51
N GLY A 216 11.94 -15.30 -15.42
CA GLY A 216 10.56 -14.90 -15.19
C GLY A 216 9.91 -15.68 -14.04
N PHE A 217 10.19 -16.99 -13.95
CA PHE A 217 9.69 -17.82 -12.86
C PHE A 217 10.30 -17.44 -11.50
N ILE A 218 11.58 -17.10 -11.43
CA ILE A 218 12.22 -16.62 -10.19
C ILE A 218 11.60 -15.31 -9.76
N VAL A 219 11.42 -14.34 -10.67
CA VAL A 219 10.72 -13.07 -10.35
C VAL A 219 9.33 -13.35 -9.81
N LEU A 220 8.56 -14.19 -10.50
CA LEU A 220 7.21 -14.57 -10.06
C LEU A 220 7.22 -15.23 -8.69
N ALA A 221 8.09 -16.20 -8.45
CA ALA A 221 8.14 -16.97 -7.20
C ALA A 221 8.61 -16.15 -6.00
N THR A 222 9.38 -15.09 -6.21
CA THR A 222 9.84 -14.17 -5.15
C THR A 222 8.85 -13.05 -4.85
N THR A 223 7.79 -12.89 -5.66
CA THR A 223 6.76 -11.88 -5.44
C THR A 223 5.76 -12.34 -4.39
N SER A 224 5.40 -11.46 -3.47
CA SER A 224 4.45 -11.77 -2.39
C SER A 224 3.10 -12.24 -2.94
N GLY A 225 2.60 -13.35 -2.42
CA GLY A 225 1.30 -13.87 -2.81
C GLY A 225 1.21 -14.43 -4.24
N ALA A 226 2.32 -14.65 -4.94
CA ALA A 226 2.33 -15.14 -6.33
C ALA A 226 1.48 -16.40 -6.54
N PHE A 227 1.43 -17.29 -5.56
CA PHE A 227 0.70 -18.56 -5.59
C PHE A 227 -0.44 -18.62 -4.56
N ALA A 228 -0.77 -17.51 -3.90
CA ALA A 228 -1.94 -17.48 -3.04
C ALA A 228 -3.21 -17.61 -3.90
N LEU A 229 -3.98 -18.63 -3.64
CA LEU A 229 -5.35 -18.76 -4.13
C LEU A 229 -6.20 -17.84 -3.24
N GLY A 230 -6.73 -16.75 -3.82
CA GLY A 230 -7.52 -15.74 -3.14
C GLY A 230 -8.80 -16.29 -2.53
#